data_3cdc51c8cc0657320549a635b742f8c6
#
_entry.id   3cdc51c8cc0657320549a635b742f8c6
#
_cell.length_a   1.000
_cell.length_b   1.000
_cell.length_c   1.000
_cell.angle_alpha   90.00
_cell.angle_beta   90.00
_cell.angle_gamma   90.00
#
_symmetry.space_group_name_H-M   'P 1'
#
loop_
_entity.id
_entity.type
_entity.pdbx_description
1 polymer ?
#
loop_
_entity_poly.entity_id
_entity_poly.type
_entity_poly.pdbx_seq_one_letter_code
_entity_poly.pdbx_strand_id
1 'polypeptide(L)'
;MKVLLVDNDPLFLELSKTFLEIFHDINSDTVESAGKALEKLEENSYDVVVADYDMPFMDGITLLRTIRDRSIDVPFILFTGIEETEIIHYAIESGAHSFIPKTGDPKAQYSELSKQILQIVGSSASY
;
A
#
# COMPACT_ATOMS: atom_id res chain seq x y z
N MET A 1 13.94 5.61 -2.78
CA MET A 1 12.61 5.00 -2.91
C MET A 1 11.70 5.51 -1.80
N LYS A 2 10.51 5.90 -2.14
CA LYS A 2 9.57 6.44 -1.16
C LYS A 2 8.22 5.73 -1.28
N VAL A 3 7.74 5.21 -0.16
CA VAL A 3 6.49 4.43 -0.08
C VAL A 3 5.47 5.18 0.79
N LEU A 4 4.21 5.17 0.39
CA LEU A 4 3.13 5.70 1.22
C LEU A 4 2.36 4.54 1.84
N LEU A 5 2.34 4.47 3.16
CA LEU A 5 1.61 3.46 3.92
C LEU A 5 0.32 4.07 4.47
N VAL A 6 -0.81 3.46 4.15
CA VAL A 6 -2.14 3.95 4.52
C VAL A 6 -2.87 2.88 5.33
N ASP A 7 -3.15 3.15 6.58
CA ASP A 7 -3.84 2.22 7.46
C ASP A 7 -4.41 2.99 8.66
N ASN A 8 -5.57 2.61 9.14
CA ASN A 8 -6.14 3.28 10.31
C ASN A 8 -5.62 2.73 11.65
N ASP A 9 -4.67 1.81 11.61
CA ASP A 9 -4.00 1.27 12.79
C ASP A 9 -2.61 1.90 12.93
N PRO A 10 -2.43 2.87 13.84
CA PRO A 10 -1.14 3.56 13.97
C PRO A 10 0.00 2.63 14.38
N LEU A 11 -0.29 1.59 15.16
CA LEU A 11 0.76 0.63 15.55
C LEU A 11 1.26 -0.15 14.33
N PHE A 12 0.35 -0.60 13.48
CA PHE A 12 0.73 -1.31 12.27
C PHE A 12 1.58 -0.42 11.35
N LEU A 13 1.21 0.85 11.22
CA LEU A 13 1.97 1.81 10.42
C LEU A 13 3.39 1.99 10.97
N GLU A 14 3.51 2.17 12.27
CA GLU A 14 4.81 2.38 12.92
C GLU A 14 5.72 1.16 12.76
N LEU A 15 5.18 -0.03 12.98
CA LEU A 15 5.96 -1.27 12.85
C LEU A 15 6.37 -1.53 11.40
N SER A 16 5.47 -1.29 10.45
CA SER A 16 5.77 -1.45 9.04
C SER A 16 6.86 -0.48 8.58
N LYS A 17 6.74 0.78 8.97
CA LYS A 17 7.73 1.81 8.66
C LYS A 17 9.10 1.44 9.22
N THR A 18 9.15 1.04 10.47
CA THR A 18 10.38 0.65 11.14
C THR A 18 11.04 -0.53 10.45
N PHE A 19 10.26 -1.55 10.11
CA PHE A 19 10.76 -2.73 9.43
C PHE A 19 11.37 -2.37 8.06
N LEU A 20 10.66 -1.57 7.27
CA LEU A 20 11.14 -1.18 5.95
C LEU A 20 12.41 -0.33 6.03
N GLU A 21 12.50 0.57 6.99
CA GLU A 21 13.68 1.40 7.16
C GLU A 21 14.91 0.60 7.63
N ILE A 22 14.72 -0.25 8.64
CA ILE A 22 15.84 -0.97 9.26
C ILE A 22 16.38 -2.08 8.35
N PHE A 23 15.50 -2.88 7.77
CA PHE A 23 15.91 -4.08 7.06
C PHE A 23 16.08 -3.89 5.57
N HIS A 24 15.51 -2.84 4.99
CA HIS A 24 15.49 -2.68 3.53
C HIS A 24 15.87 -1.28 3.06
N ASP A 25 16.18 -0.37 3.97
CA ASP A 25 16.52 1.03 3.65
C ASP A 25 15.46 1.69 2.75
N ILE A 26 14.20 1.38 3.02
CA ILE A 26 13.07 1.95 2.29
C ILE A 26 12.46 3.08 3.12
N ASN A 27 12.43 4.29 2.57
CA ASN A 27 11.79 5.42 3.23
C ASN A 27 10.27 5.34 3.03
N SER A 28 9.53 5.61 4.08
CA SER A 28 8.07 5.61 3.99
C SER A 28 7.45 6.76 4.76
N ASP A 29 6.35 7.27 4.22
CA ASP A 29 5.45 8.17 4.93
C ASP A 29 4.24 7.36 5.36
N THR A 30 3.64 7.71 6.48
CA THR A 30 2.45 7.01 6.98
C THR A 30 1.29 7.98 7.14
N VAL A 31 0.10 7.54 6.76
CA VAL A 31 -1.13 8.29 6.99
C VAL A 31 -2.21 7.35 7.49
N GLU A 32 -3.15 7.87 8.28
CA GLU A 32 -4.16 7.06 8.94
C GLU A 32 -5.52 7.05 8.26
N SER A 33 -5.64 7.71 7.12
CA SER A 33 -6.91 7.77 6.38
C SER A 33 -6.68 7.93 4.89
N ALA A 34 -7.69 7.54 4.11
CA ALA A 34 -7.66 7.71 2.66
C ALA A 34 -7.61 9.18 2.28
N GLY A 35 -8.32 10.05 3.00
CA GLY A 35 -8.29 11.49 2.74
C GLY A 35 -6.89 12.07 2.87
N LYS A 36 -6.18 11.68 3.90
CA LYS A 36 -4.79 12.13 4.09
C LYS A 36 -3.85 11.55 3.04
N ALA A 37 -4.12 10.32 2.58
CA ALA A 37 -3.35 9.73 1.50
C ALA A 37 -3.48 10.55 0.22
N LEU A 38 -4.70 10.98 -0.12
CA LEU A 38 -4.94 11.81 -1.29
C LEU A 38 -4.22 13.15 -1.19
N GLU A 39 -4.21 13.76 -0.02
CA GLU A 39 -3.46 15.01 0.20
C GLU A 39 -1.96 14.80 -0.04
N LYS A 40 -1.41 13.72 0.48
CA LYS A 40 0.01 13.41 0.31
C LYS A 40 0.37 13.19 -1.15
N LEU A 41 -0.50 12.51 -1.89
CA LEU A 41 -0.28 12.23 -3.31
C LEU A 41 -0.35 13.48 -4.18
N GLU A 42 -1.06 14.52 -3.76
CA GLU A 42 -1.07 15.80 -4.45
C GLU A 42 0.23 16.57 -4.24
N GLU A 43 0.84 16.42 -3.08
CA GLU A 43 2.04 17.17 -2.70
C GLU A 43 3.35 16.47 -3.04
N ASN A 44 3.35 15.15 -3.14
CA ASN A 44 4.56 14.35 -3.30
C ASN A 44 4.36 13.24 -4.32
N SER A 45 5.48 12.77 -4.87
CA SER A 45 5.51 11.58 -5.70
C SER A 45 5.93 10.39 -4.87
N TYR A 46 5.29 9.26 -5.07
CA TYR A 46 5.61 8.00 -4.39
C TYR A 46 5.86 6.91 -5.41
N ASP A 47 6.73 5.97 -5.04
CA ASP A 47 7.02 4.81 -5.89
C ASP A 47 5.99 3.70 -5.72
N VAL A 48 5.40 3.60 -4.55
CA VAL A 48 4.36 2.60 -4.24
C VAL A 48 3.43 3.15 -3.17
N VAL A 49 2.15 2.83 -3.27
CA VAL A 49 1.17 3.05 -2.21
C VAL A 49 0.75 1.68 -1.68
N VAL A 50 0.80 1.52 -0.36
CA VAL A 50 0.32 0.31 0.31
C VAL A 50 -0.84 0.73 1.21
N ALA A 51 -2.02 0.20 0.98
CA ALA A 51 -3.21 0.62 1.72
C ALA A 51 -4.01 -0.57 2.23
N ASP A 52 -4.54 -0.42 3.44
CA ASP A 52 -5.51 -1.36 3.99
C ASP A 52 -6.85 -1.18 3.30
N TYR A 53 -7.59 -2.27 3.12
CA TYR A 53 -8.95 -2.22 2.59
C TYR A 53 -9.90 -1.60 3.62
N ASP A 54 -9.84 -2.09 4.86
CA ASP A 54 -10.83 -1.75 5.89
C ASP A 54 -10.46 -0.47 6.65
N MET A 55 -10.96 0.64 6.14
CA MET A 55 -10.75 1.96 6.73
C MET A 55 -12.07 2.71 6.84
N PRO A 56 -12.25 3.55 7.89
CA PRO A 56 -13.46 4.37 8.01
C PRO A 56 -13.59 5.36 6.85
N PHE A 57 -14.83 5.66 6.49
CA PHE A 57 -15.24 6.67 5.51
C PHE A 57 -14.90 6.32 4.06
N MET A 58 -13.70 5.85 3.78
CA MET A 58 -13.30 5.46 2.43
C MET A 58 -12.40 4.24 2.52
N ASP A 59 -12.82 3.11 1.95
CA ASP A 59 -12.00 1.89 1.96
C ASP A 59 -10.85 1.98 0.97
N GLY A 60 -9.95 0.98 1.04
CA GLY A 60 -8.75 0.98 0.21
C GLY A 60 -9.02 0.87 -1.28
N ILE A 61 -10.08 0.20 -1.71
CA ILE A 61 -10.41 0.09 -3.13
C ILE A 61 -10.99 1.41 -3.65
N THR A 62 -11.83 2.06 -2.85
CA THR A 62 -12.34 3.38 -3.20
C THR A 62 -11.20 4.39 -3.32
N LEU A 63 -10.23 4.31 -2.40
CA LEU A 63 -9.02 5.12 -2.48
C LEU A 63 -8.29 4.87 -3.81
N LEU A 64 -8.06 3.61 -4.15
CA LEU A 64 -7.40 3.23 -5.39
C LEU A 64 -8.12 3.81 -6.60
N ARG A 65 -9.43 3.65 -6.67
CA ARG A 65 -10.23 4.16 -7.79
C ARG A 65 -10.14 5.69 -7.88
N THR A 66 -10.16 6.37 -6.75
CA THR A 66 -10.01 7.83 -6.71
C THR A 66 -8.64 8.26 -7.22
N ILE A 67 -7.59 7.55 -6.84
CA ILE A 67 -6.23 7.79 -7.32
C ILE A 67 -6.18 7.65 -8.85
N ARG A 68 -6.77 6.59 -9.39
CA ARG A 68 -6.79 6.35 -10.83
C ARG A 68 -7.63 7.40 -11.58
N ASP A 69 -8.76 7.81 -11.00
CA ASP A 69 -9.60 8.86 -11.58
C ASP A 69 -8.86 10.20 -11.65
N ARG A 70 -7.88 10.41 -10.80
CA ARG A 70 -7.02 11.62 -10.84
C ARG A 70 -5.83 11.46 -11.78
N SER A 71 -5.80 10.39 -12.56
CA SER A 71 -4.73 10.08 -13.52
C SER A 71 -3.36 9.87 -12.85
N ILE A 72 -3.36 9.36 -11.64
CA ILE A 72 -2.13 9.02 -10.92
C ILE A 72 -1.91 7.51 -11.07
N ASP A 73 -0.80 7.13 -11.71
CA ASP A 73 -0.50 5.73 -12.05
C ASP A 73 0.40 5.03 -11.02
N VAL A 74 0.49 5.56 -9.81
CA VAL A 74 1.36 4.99 -8.81
C VAL A 74 1.02 3.50 -8.57
N PRO A 75 2.02 2.61 -8.49
CA PRO A 75 1.79 1.22 -8.13
C PRO A 75 1.08 1.11 -6.79
N PHE A 76 0.11 0.23 -6.69
CA PHE A 76 -0.76 0.12 -5.52
C PHE A 76 -0.83 -1.33 -5.04
N ILE A 77 -0.54 -1.54 -3.76
CA ILE A 77 -0.66 -2.84 -3.10
C ILE A 77 -1.78 -2.74 -2.06
N LEU A 78 -2.76 -3.63 -2.15
CA LEU A 78 -3.80 -3.73 -1.14
C LEU A 78 -3.33 -4.70 -0.05
N PHE A 79 -3.14 -4.21 1.16
CA PHE A 79 -2.63 -4.99 2.28
C PHE A 79 -3.73 -5.12 3.32
N THR A 80 -4.39 -6.29 3.38
CA THR A 80 -5.64 -6.42 4.13
C THR A 80 -5.82 -7.80 4.74
N GLY A 81 -6.58 -7.85 5.84
CA GLY A 81 -7.00 -9.11 6.46
C GLY A 81 -8.21 -9.74 5.79
N ILE A 82 -8.79 -9.11 4.78
CA ILE A 82 -9.95 -9.63 4.08
C ILE A 82 -9.52 -10.56 2.96
N GLU A 83 -10.03 -11.79 2.98
CA GLU A 83 -9.67 -12.83 2.01
C GLU A 83 -10.78 -13.18 1.03
N GLU A 84 -11.80 -12.34 0.91
CA GLU A 84 -12.89 -12.58 -0.02
C GLU A 84 -12.40 -12.43 -1.46
N THR A 85 -12.56 -13.48 -2.24
CA THR A 85 -12.12 -13.53 -3.63
C THR A 85 -12.69 -12.40 -4.47
N GLU A 86 -13.96 -12.06 -4.26
CA GLU A 86 -14.62 -10.98 -5.00
C GLU A 86 -13.97 -9.63 -4.75
N ILE A 87 -13.58 -9.34 -3.50
CA ILE A 87 -12.91 -8.10 -3.15
C ILE A 87 -11.53 -8.03 -3.80
N ILE A 88 -10.81 -9.14 -3.79
CA ILE A 88 -9.49 -9.24 -4.42
C ILE A 88 -9.59 -9.00 -5.92
N HIS A 89 -10.56 -9.65 -6.59
CA HIS A 89 -10.79 -9.45 -8.02
C HIS A 89 -11.13 -8.00 -8.33
N TYR A 90 -11.99 -7.39 -7.52
CA TYR A 90 -12.38 -6.00 -7.70
C TYR A 90 -11.19 -5.05 -7.55
N ALA A 91 -10.30 -5.33 -6.60
CA ALA A 91 -9.10 -4.53 -6.42
C ALA A 91 -8.19 -4.60 -7.65
N ILE A 92 -7.96 -5.79 -8.17
CA ILE A 92 -7.12 -5.98 -9.36
C ILE A 92 -7.75 -5.29 -10.59
N GLU A 93 -9.04 -5.46 -10.79
CA GLU A 93 -9.77 -4.79 -11.88
C GLU A 93 -9.72 -3.27 -11.76
N SER A 94 -9.66 -2.76 -10.53
CA SER A 94 -9.59 -1.32 -10.27
C SER A 94 -8.18 -0.76 -10.44
N GLY A 95 -7.18 -1.59 -10.69
CA GLY A 95 -5.82 -1.16 -10.97
C GLY A 95 -4.80 -1.41 -9.88
N ALA A 96 -5.09 -2.28 -8.92
CA ALA A 96 -4.09 -2.70 -7.94
C ALA A 96 -3.05 -3.59 -8.60
N HIS A 97 -1.78 -3.42 -8.25
CA HIS A 97 -0.71 -4.28 -8.75
C HIS A 97 -0.77 -5.65 -8.10
N SER A 98 -1.08 -5.68 -6.80
CA SER A 98 -1.17 -6.94 -6.07
C SER A 98 -1.90 -6.70 -4.75
N PHE A 99 -2.11 -7.79 -4.02
CA PHE A 99 -2.61 -7.69 -2.66
C PHE A 99 -1.79 -8.60 -1.76
N ILE A 100 -1.77 -8.29 -0.47
CA ILE A 100 -1.08 -9.09 0.55
C ILE A 100 -2.05 -9.30 1.71
N PRO A 101 -2.34 -10.54 2.09
CA PRO A 101 -3.21 -10.77 3.24
C PRO A 101 -2.49 -10.48 4.56
N LYS A 102 -3.18 -9.82 5.48
CA LYS A 102 -2.70 -9.60 6.86
C LYS A 102 -3.00 -10.84 7.71
N THR A 103 -2.48 -11.98 7.33
CA THR A 103 -2.71 -13.24 8.06
C THR A 103 -1.39 -13.88 8.43
N GLY A 104 -1.40 -14.64 9.51
CA GLY A 104 -0.24 -15.39 9.95
C GLY A 104 0.76 -14.56 10.75
N ASP A 105 2.03 -14.93 10.67
CA ASP A 105 3.10 -14.31 11.42
C ASP A 105 3.39 -12.89 10.92
N PRO A 106 3.38 -11.87 11.79
CA PRO A 106 3.69 -10.49 11.38
C PRO A 106 5.02 -10.35 10.65
N LYS A 107 6.04 -11.08 11.09
CA LYS A 107 7.34 -11.04 10.44
C LYS A 107 7.28 -11.51 9.00
N ALA A 108 6.52 -12.57 8.73
CA ALA A 108 6.32 -13.07 7.39
C ALA A 108 5.54 -12.07 6.53
N GLN A 109 4.57 -11.37 7.11
CA GLN A 109 3.81 -10.32 6.42
C GLN A 109 4.72 -9.17 5.99
N TYR A 110 5.57 -8.69 6.89
CA TYR A 110 6.51 -7.60 6.58
C TYR A 110 7.53 -8.02 5.53
N SER A 111 8.00 -9.27 5.58
CA SER A 111 8.93 -9.79 4.58
C SER A 111 8.28 -9.85 3.20
N GLU A 112 7.03 -10.30 3.12
CA GLU A 112 6.30 -10.34 1.85
C GLU A 112 6.03 -8.93 1.32
N LEU A 113 5.68 -8.00 2.20
CA LEU A 113 5.46 -6.61 1.83
C LEU A 113 6.72 -6.00 1.21
N SER A 114 7.87 -6.13 1.89
CA SER A 114 9.12 -5.59 1.36
C SER A 114 9.53 -6.24 0.06
N LYS A 115 9.33 -7.55 -0.07
CA LYS A 115 9.62 -8.29 -1.29
C LYS A 115 8.81 -7.75 -2.47
N GLN A 116 7.51 -7.55 -2.30
CA GLN A 116 6.66 -7.03 -3.37
C GLN A 116 6.99 -5.58 -3.72
N ILE A 117 7.28 -4.75 -2.72
CA ILE A 117 7.71 -3.37 -2.97
C ILE A 117 8.98 -3.36 -3.83
N LEU A 118 9.97 -4.15 -3.46
CA LEU A 118 11.23 -4.21 -4.18
C LEU A 118 11.06 -4.77 -5.59
N GLN A 119 10.17 -5.73 -5.78
CA GLN A 119 9.87 -6.27 -7.11
C GLN A 119 9.23 -5.22 -8.01
N ILE A 120 8.28 -4.46 -7.49
CA ILE A 120 7.61 -3.41 -8.26
C ILE A 120 8.60 -2.34 -8.70
N VAL A 121 9.43 -1.86 -7.78
CA VAL A 121 10.42 -0.83 -8.08
C VAL A 121 11.54 -1.38 -8.97
N GLY A 122 11.97 -2.60 -8.72
CA GLY A 122 12.96 -3.28 -9.56
C GLY A 122 12.47 -3.45 -10.99
N SER A 123 11.20 -3.81 -11.18
CA SER A 123 10.60 -3.92 -12.52
C SER A 123 10.59 -2.58 -13.24
N SER A 124 10.31 -1.48 -12.51
CA SER A 124 10.34 -0.14 -13.09
C SER A 124 11.75 0.27 -13.52
N ALA A 125 12.76 -0.20 -12.82
CA ALA A 125 14.16 0.08 -13.11
C ALA A 125 14.75 -0.86 -14.16
N SER A 126 14.08 -1.93 -14.52
CA SER A 126 14.53 -2.91 -15.51
C SER A 126 14.32 -2.41 -16.92
N TYR A 127 15.27 -2.72 -17.76
CA TYR A 127 15.23 -2.33 -19.18
C TYR A 127 15.90 -3.33 -20.06
#